data_d8d67cfb7f662d6614723c284154ea1e
#
_entry.id   d8d67cfb7f662d6614723c284154ea1e
#
_cell.length_a   1.000
_cell.length_b   1.000
_cell.length_c   1.000
_cell.angle_alpha   90.00
_cell.angle_beta   90.00
_cell.angle_gamma   90.00
#
_symmetry.space_group_name_H-M   'P 1'
#
loop_
_entity.id
_entity.type
_entity.pdbx_description
1 polymer ?
#
loop_
_entity_poly.entity_id
_entity_poly.type
_entity_poly.pdbx_seq_one_letter_code
_entity_poly.pdbx_strand_id
1 'polypeptide(L)'
;EILSNRMRELSYLNKGLRISITDNRKKDKDGNAFTETFLSKEGLSEFIQYLDKGRLPIISSIIKMQGEKNGIPVEVAMVYNSSFSENLHSYVNNIDTHEGGTHLSGFRRGLTNTLKKYADSSGLTDKLKFEISSDDFREGLTAVISVKVAEPQFEGQTKTKLGNREVSSAVSQSVSQMLEDYLEENPDDSKIIVQKIILAAQARTAASKAREMIQRKTVMTGGGLPGKLSDCSETDPSLCEVFLVEGDSAGGTAKQGRDREFQAILPLRGKILNVEKAQQHRVFENEEIRNIYTALGVSVGTEEDSKALNVEKLRYHKIIIMTDADVDGSHIRTLLLTFLYRKMPELITGGYVYIAQPPLYKLSKGKQEHYAFTDEQRDIILESLKVGDKKIDIARYKGLGEMNPGQLWETT
;
A
#
# COMPACT_ATOMS: atom_id res chain seq x y z
N GLU A 1 21.49 7.21 -38.10
CA GLU A 1 20.35 7.14 -37.15
C GLU A 1 20.52 8.11 -35.98
N ILE A 2 21.65 8.09 -35.22
CA ILE A 2 21.89 9.00 -34.08
C ILE A 2 21.80 10.47 -34.51
N LEU A 3 22.48 10.85 -35.58
CA LEU A 3 22.44 12.22 -36.10
C LEU A 3 21.05 12.62 -36.58
N SER A 4 20.33 11.76 -37.30
CA SER A 4 18.96 12.02 -37.75
C SER A 4 18.01 12.25 -36.56
N ASN A 5 18.09 11.44 -35.52
CA ASN A 5 17.29 11.63 -34.31
C ASN A 5 17.60 12.97 -33.66
N ARG A 6 18.89 13.34 -33.55
CA ARG A 6 19.28 14.61 -32.97
C ARG A 6 18.82 15.82 -33.80
N MET A 7 18.88 15.75 -35.13
CA MET A 7 18.38 16.80 -36.01
C MET A 7 16.85 16.94 -35.90
N ARG A 8 16.16 15.84 -35.76
CA ARG A 8 14.70 15.81 -35.51
C ARG A 8 14.35 16.50 -34.20
N GLU A 9 15.00 16.14 -33.08
CA GLU A 9 14.81 16.81 -31.79
C GLU A 9 15.06 18.31 -31.86
N LEU A 10 16.18 18.72 -32.49
CA LEU A 10 16.52 20.14 -32.67
C LEU A 10 15.45 20.87 -33.49
N SER A 11 14.83 20.23 -34.49
CA SER A 11 13.72 20.84 -35.25
C SER A 11 12.49 21.08 -34.40
N TYR A 12 12.18 20.19 -33.43
CA TYR A 12 11.09 20.36 -32.48
C TYR A 12 11.38 21.43 -31.44
N LEU A 13 12.62 21.52 -30.95
CA LEU A 13 13.06 22.51 -29.96
C LEU A 13 13.19 23.93 -30.54
N ASN A 14 13.24 24.05 -31.87
CA ASN A 14 13.37 25.34 -32.58
C ASN A 14 12.32 25.40 -33.67
N LYS A 15 11.09 25.79 -33.30
CA LYS A 15 9.94 25.94 -34.20
C LYS A 15 10.31 26.74 -35.45
N GLY A 16 10.00 26.21 -36.62
CA GLY A 16 10.24 26.84 -37.91
C GLY A 16 11.66 26.68 -38.48
N LEU A 17 12.59 26.09 -37.72
CA LEU A 17 13.95 25.83 -38.19
C LEU A 17 13.95 24.56 -39.06
N ARG A 18 14.42 24.74 -40.33
CA ARG A 18 14.63 23.63 -41.27
C ARG A 18 16.06 23.10 -41.15
N ILE A 19 16.22 21.84 -40.84
CA ILE A 19 17.50 21.15 -40.72
C ILE A 19 17.53 19.99 -41.69
N SER A 20 18.61 19.89 -42.51
CA SER A 20 18.78 18.78 -43.44
C SER A 20 20.10 18.04 -43.17
N ILE A 21 20.11 16.73 -43.28
CA ILE A 21 21.27 15.88 -43.21
C ILE A 21 21.39 15.05 -44.49
N THR A 22 22.53 15.09 -45.14
CA THR A 22 22.83 14.34 -46.38
C THR A 22 23.89 13.29 -46.10
N ASP A 23 23.61 12.03 -46.40
CA ASP A 23 24.55 10.91 -46.32
C ASP A 23 25.05 10.54 -47.75
N ASN A 24 26.23 11.01 -48.08
CA ASN A 24 26.83 10.73 -49.41
C ASN A 24 27.19 9.26 -49.66
N ARG A 25 27.18 8.43 -48.62
CA ARG A 25 27.46 6.98 -48.71
C ARG A 25 26.20 6.20 -49.16
N LYS A 26 25.04 6.78 -48.96
CA LYS A 26 23.75 6.14 -49.38
C LYS A 26 23.17 6.90 -50.55
N LYS A 27 22.61 6.20 -51.50
CA LYS A 27 21.87 6.80 -52.58
C LYS A 27 20.37 6.55 -52.41
N ASP A 28 19.57 7.53 -52.83
CA ASP A 28 18.12 7.39 -52.96
C ASP A 28 17.73 6.60 -54.18
N LYS A 29 16.44 6.48 -54.44
CA LYS A 29 15.89 5.74 -55.61
C LYS A 29 16.27 6.36 -56.95
N ASP A 30 16.63 7.61 -56.98
CA ASP A 30 16.98 8.40 -58.17
C ASP A 30 18.50 8.53 -58.37
N GLY A 31 19.31 7.87 -57.51
CA GLY A 31 20.78 7.88 -57.56
C GLY A 31 21.45 9.07 -56.91
N ASN A 32 20.72 9.97 -56.30
CA ASN A 32 21.23 11.11 -55.54
C ASN A 32 21.68 10.71 -54.13
N ALA A 33 22.45 11.57 -53.46
CA ALA A 33 22.80 11.34 -52.06
C ALA A 33 21.54 11.40 -51.17
N PHE A 34 21.43 10.42 -50.26
CA PHE A 34 20.25 10.30 -49.38
C PHE A 34 20.18 11.50 -48.42
N THR A 35 19.12 12.27 -48.52
CA THR A 35 18.89 13.49 -47.72
C THR A 35 17.61 13.38 -46.91
N GLU A 36 17.73 13.56 -45.58
CA GLU A 36 16.59 13.74 -44.68
C GLU A 36 16.46 15.21 -44.28
N THR A 37 15.24 15.72 -44.31
CA THR A 37 14.95 17.11 -43.91
C THR A 37 13.93 17.12 -42.79
N PHE A 38 14.23 17.86 -41.71
CA PHE A 38 13.40 18.02 -40.53
C PHE A 38 12.93 19.46 -40.43
N LEU A 39 11.64 19.65 -40.20
CA LEU A 39 11.03 20.95 -40.01
C LEU A 39 9.77 20.75 -39.14
N SER A 40 9.73 21.42 -38.01
CA SER A 40 8.53 21.43 -37.14
C SER A 40 7.85 22.82 -37.25
N LYS A 41 6.55 22.80 -37.46
CA LYS A 41 5.70 24.02 -37.47
C LYS A 41 5.08 24.30 -36.12
N GLU A 42 4.85 23.27 -35.30
CA GLU A 42 4.21 23.34 -33.99
C GLU A 42 5.19 23.15 -32.79
N GLY A 43 6.48 22.91 -33.07
CA GLY A 43 7.51 22.83 -32.04
C GLY A 43 7.30 21.67 -31.07
N LEU A 44 7.27 21.96 -29.76
CA LEU A 44 7.14 20.94 -28.72
C LEU A 44 5.87 20.10 -28.81
N SER A 45 4.81 20.61 -29.44
CA SER A 45 3.57 19.82 -29.62
C SER A 45 3.78 18.64 -30.58
N GLU A 46 4.48 18.87 -31.70
CA GLU A 46 4.83 17.77 -32.60
C GLU A 46 5.81 16.81 -31.93
N PHE A 47 6.66 17.32 -31.04
CA PHE A 47 7.56 16.47 -30.27
C PHE A 47 6.78 15.54 -29.32
N ILE A 48 5.77 16.04 -28.60
CA ILE A 48 4.88 15.22 -27.78
C ILE A 48 4.20 14.14 -28.62
N GLN A 49 3.66 14.50 -29.79
CA GLN A 49 3.02 13.52 -30.69
C GLN A 49 4.00 12.43 -31.15
N TYR A 50 5.26 12.79 -31.37
CA TYR A 50 6.31 11.83 -31.73
C TYR A 50 6.65 10.91 -30.55
N LEU A 51 6.83 11.44 -29.33
CA LEU A 51 7.18 10.69 -28.12
C LEU A 51 6.02 9.81 -27.61
N ASP A 52 4.79 10.24 -27.85
CA ASP A 52 3.58 9.55 -27.38
C ASP A 52 2.99 8.59 -28.43
N LYS A 53 3.70 8.40 -29.53
CA LYS A 53 3.28 7.52 -30.62
C LYS A 53 3.01 6.10 -30.11
N GLY A 54 1.76 5.63 -30.30
CA GLY A 54 1.30 4.31 -29.85
C GLY A 54 0.67 4.31 -28.46
N ARG A 55 0.57 5.46 -27.77
CA ARG A 55 -0.19 5.62 -26.53
C ARG A 55 -1.52 6.30 -26.83
N LEU A 56 -2.53 6.02 -26.00
CA LEU A 56 -3.85 6.63 -26.13
C LEU A 56 -3.95 7.85 -25.22
N PRO A 57 -4.05 9.09 -25.76
CA PRO A 57 -4.26 10.26 -24.94
C PRO A 57 -5.64 10.18 -24.27
N ILE A 58 -5.73 10.68 -23.04
CA ILE A 58 -6.98 10.72 -22.26
C ILE A 58 -7.62 12.10 -22.24
N ILE A 59 -6.89 13.13 -22.65
CA ILE A 59 -7.37 14.51 -22.80
C ILE A 59 -7.46 14.90 -24.27
N SER A 60 -8.29 15.91 -24.56
CA SER A 60 -8.64 16.31 -25.93
C SER A 60 -7.49 16.93 -26.70
N SER A 61 -6.56 17.60 -26.01
CA SER A 61 -5.49 18.38 -26.63
C SER A 61 -4.19 18.31 -25.84
N ILE A 62 -3.07 18.60 -26.53
CA ILE A 62 -1.77 18.78 -25.88
C ILE A 62 -1.78 20.10 -25.12
N ILE A 63 -1.43 20.05 -23.83
CA ILE A 63 -1.28 21.24 -22.99
C ILE A 63 0.01 21.94 -23.38
N LYS A 64 -0.11 23.20 -23.81
CA LYS A 64 1.00 24.05 -24.22
C LYS A 64 1.16 25.18 -23.21
N MET A 65 2.35 25.34 -22.69
CA MET A 65 2.67 26.38 -21.74
C MET A 65 3.93 27.11 -22.23
N GLN A 66 3.85 28.41 -22.36
CA GLN A 66 4.99 29.26 -22.75
C GLN A 66 4.96 30.52 -21.93
N GLY A 67 6.02 30.79 -21.19
CA GLY A 67 6.13 31.96 -20.33
C GLY A 67 7.58 32.30 -20.02
N GLU A 68 7.77 33.42 -19.31
CA GLU A 68 9.06 33.89 -18.85
C GLU A 68 8.95 34.33 -17.40
N LYS A 69 9.91 33.93 -16.58
CA LYS A 69 10.00 34.36 -15.19
C LYS A 69 11.46 34.62 -14.82
N ASN A 70 11.72 35.79 -14.22
CA ASN A 70 13.08 36.21 -13.83
C ASN A 70 14.09 36.16 -14.99
N GLY A 71 13.67 36.52 -16.22
CA GLY A 71 14.51 36.45 -17.40
C GLY A 71 14.79 35.05 -17.92
N ILE A 72 14.05 34.04 -17.45
CA ILE A 72 14.19 32.65 -17.88
C ILE A 72 12.96 32.25 -18.69
N PRO A 73 13.07 32.15 -20.03
CA PRO A 73 12.01 31.60 -20.87
C PRO A 73 11.80 30.11 -20.57
N VAL A 74 10.55 29.74 -20.38
CA VAL A 74 10.11 28.37 -20.10
C VAL A 74 9.06 27.98 -21.12
N GLU A 75 9.30 26.88 -21.82
CA GLU A 75 8.35 26.29 -22.74
C GLU A 75 8.11 24.83 -22.34
N VAL A 76 6.84 24.44 -22.21
CA VAL A 76 6.43 23.09 -21.88
C VAL A 76 5.31 22.65 -22.80
N ALA A 77 5.41 21.42 -23.29
CA ALA A 77 4.27 20.71 -23.86
C ALA A 77 4.07 19.40 -23.11
N MET A 78 2.82 19.05 -22.84
CA MET A 78 2.52 17.81 -22.13
C MET A 78 1.17 17.24 -22.51
N VAL A 79 1.01 15.93 -22.30
CA VAL A 79 -0.25 15.20 -22.46
C VAL A 79 -0.36 14.11 -21.43
N TYR A 80 -1.57 13.82 -20.97
CA TYR A 80 -1.86 12.63 -20.20
C TYR A 80 -2.41 11.53 -21.11
N ASN A 81 -1.93 10.31 -20.90
CA ASN A 81 -2.30 9.12 -21.66
C ASN A 81 -2.67 7.94 -20.74
N SER A 82 -3.11 6.84 -21.34
CA SER A 82 -3.56 5.65 -20.62
C SER A 82 -2.43 4.79 -20.01
N SER A 83 -1.16 5.16 -20.19
CA SER A 83 -0.02 4.39 -19.65
C SER A 83 0.14 4.54 -18.14
N PHE A 84 0.99 3.70 -17.55
CA PHE A 84 1.31 3.70 -16.11
C PHE A 84 2.69 4.29 -15.81
N SER A 85 3.38 4.83 -16.81
CA SER A 85 4.74 5.35 -16.67
C SER A 85 4.83 6.82 -17.02
N GLU A 86 5.73 7.51 -16.35
CA GLU A 86 6.17 8.87 -16.66
C GLU A 86 7.13 8.84 -17.87
N ASN A 87 6.97 9.77 -18.81
CA ASN A 87 7.85 9.97 -19.96
C ASN A 87 8.24 11.44 -20.06
N LEU A 88 9.29 11.85 -19.35
CA LEU A 88 9.74 13.24 -19.28
C LEU A 88 11.07 13.45 -19.99
N HIS A 89 11.09 14.47 -20.85
CA HIS A 89 12.30 14.95 -21.53
C HIS A 89 12.55 16.40 -21.15
N SER A 90 13.80 16.72 -20.82
CA SER A 90 14.16 18.07 -20.36
C SER A 90 15.36 18.63 -21.09
N TYR A 91 15.27 19.90 -21.46
CA TYR A 91 16.27 20.58 -22.29
C TYR A 91 16.64 21.94 -21.72
N VAL A 92 17.93 22.25 -21.77
CA VAL A 92 18.49 23.57 -21.43
C VAL A 92 19.27 24.08 -22.61
N ASN A 93 18.88 25.24 -23.19
CA ASN A 93 19.52 25.78 -24.38
C ASN A 93 19.66 24.73 -25.50
N ASN A 94 18.60 23.93 -25.72
CA ASN A 94 18.55 22.81 -26.65
C ASN A 94 19.46 21.62 -26.31
N ILE A 95 20.14 21.60 -25.17
CA ILE A 95 20.94 20.46 -24.70
C ILE A 95 20.03 19.51 -23.94
N ASP A 96 20.07 18.23 -24.30
CA ASP A 96 19.35 17.18 -23.58
C ASP A 96 19.97 16.95 -22.19
N THR A 97 19.16 17.16 -21.16
CA THR A 97 19.56 16.98 -19.77
C THR A 97 18.91 15.71 -19.20
N HIS A 98 19.34 14.55 -19.70
CA HIS A 98 18.73 13.27 -19.37
C HIS A 98 18.85 12.88 -17.88
N GLU A 99 19.79 13.46 -17.11
CA GLU A 99 19.85 13.34 -15.65
C GLU A 99 18.99 14.42 -14.95
N GLY A 100 18.27 15.26 -15.71
CA GLY A 100 17.40 16.30 -15.22
C GLY A 100 18.13 17.51 -14.67
N GLY A 101 17.76 17.95 -13.47
CA GLY A 101 18.32 19.12 -12.81
C GLY A 101 17.24 20.03 -12.23
N THR A 102 17.64 21.27 -11.92
CA THR A 102 16.77 22.23 -11.21
C THR A 102 15.52 22.63 -11.99
N HIS A 103 15.58 22.70 -13.32
CA HIS A 103 14.43 23.00 -14.19
C HIS A 103 13.39 21.87 -14.15
N LEU A 104 13.82 20.59 -14.21
CA LEU A 104 12.95 19.44 -14.10
C LEU A 104 12.33 19.33 -12.69
N SER A 105 13.12 19.58 -11.65
CA SER A 105 12.61 19.63 -10.27
C SER A 105 11.59 20.75 -10.08
N GLY A 106 11.82 21.91 -10.70
CA GLY A 106 10.89 23.04 -10.74
C GLY A 106 9.58 22.66 -11.42
N PHE A 107 9.63 22.03 -12.59
CA PHE A 107 8.48 21.53 -13.31
C PHE A 107 7.66 20.56 -12.46
N ARG A 108 8.29 19.51 -11.91
CA ARG A 108 7.61 18.52 -11.06
C ARG A 108 6.92 19.15 -9.85
N ARG A 109 7.55 20.14 -9.23
CA ARG A 109 6.99 20.89 -8.09
C ARG A 109 5.78 21.71 -8.53
N GLY A 110 5.91 22.51 -9.60
CA GLY A 110 4.82 23.32 -10.14
C GLY A 110 3.63 22.48 -10.53
N LEU A 111 3.84 21.42 -11.29
CA LEU A 111 2.82 20.47 -11.72
C LEU A 111 2.07 19.87 -10.51
N THR A 112 2.81 19.27 -9.58
CA THR A 112 2.22 18.58 -8.43
C THR A 112 1.42 19.52 -7.53
N ASN A 113 1.97 20.70 -7.21
CA ASN A 113 1.30 21.66 -6.34
C ASN A 113 0.02 22.20 -6.97
N THR A 114 0.06 22.52 -8.27
CA THR A 114 -1.11 23.08 -8.95
C THR A 114 -2.21 22.05 -9.12
N LEU A 115 -1.88 20.84 -9.55
CA LEU A 115 -2.87 19.77 -9.68
C LEU A 115 -3.45 19.35 -8.33
N LYS A 116 -2.64 19.31 -7.26
CA LYS A 116 -3.12 19.05 -5.91
C LYS A 116 -4.09 20.13 -5.44
N LYS A 117 -3.73 21.42 -5.58
CA LYS A 117 -4.59 22.55 -5.25
C LYS A 117 -5.92 22.48 -6.00
N TYR A 118 -5.88 22.18 -7.30
CA TYR A 118 -7.08 22.03 -8.11
C TYR A 118 -7.95 20.84 -7.69
N ALA A 119 -7.34 19.69 -7.44
CA ALA A 119 -8.03 18.48 -6.99
C ALA A 119 -8.74 18.70 -5.63
N ASP A 120 -8.08 19.37 -4.70
CA ASP A 120 -8.63 19.71 -3.38
C ASP A 120 -9.77 20.74 -3.52
N SER A 121 -9.61 21.81 -4.33
CA SER A 121 -10.64 22.84 -4.51
C SER A 121 -11.86 22.35 -5.28
N SER A 122 -11.70 21.35 -6.15
CA SER A 122 -12.80 20.76 -6.94
C SER A 122 -13.68 19.79 -6.14
N GLY A 123 -13.31 19.44 -4.90
CA GLY A 123 -14.03 18.47 -4.04
C GLY A 123 -13.94 17.02 -4.53
N LEU A 124 -13.15 16.73 -5.55
CA LEU A 124 -12.99 15.37 -6.10
C LEU A 124 -12.22 14.45 -5.15
N THR A 125 -11.46 15.04 -4.22
CA THR A 125 -10.62 14.31 -3.23
C THR A 125 -11.28 14.12 -1.87
N ASP A 126 -12.39 14.80 -1.57
CA ASP A 126 -13.03 14.84 -0.23
C ASP A 126 -13.40 13.47 0.37
N LYS A 127 -13.69 12.50 -0.50
CA LYS A 127 -14.13 11.15 -0.08
C LYS A 127 -13.02 10.11 -0.11
N LEU A 128 -11.79 10.51 -0.41
CA LEU A 128 -10.68 9.57 -0.49
C LEU A 128 -10.23 9.15 0.90
N LYS A 129 -10.05 7.84 1.09
CA LYS A 129 -9.51 7.23 2.32
C LYS A 129 -8.00 6.93 2.24
N PHE A 130 -7.30 7.53 1.31
CA PHE A 130 -5.87 7.34 1.06
C PHE A 130 -5.25 8.64 0.57
N GLU A 131 -3.94 8.78 0.76
CA GLU A 131 -3.19 9.95 0.31
C GLU A 131 -2.71 9.78 -1.14
N ILE A 132 -2.75 10.89 -1.88
CA ILE A 132 -2.18 10.99 -3.23
C ILE A 132 -0.71 11.36 -3.08
N SER A 133 0.19 10.53 -3.60
CA SER A 133 1.63 10.83 -3.60
C SER A 133 2.03 11.69 -4.80
N SER A 134 3.21 12.33 -4.73
CA SER A 134 3.72 13.14 -5.84
C SER A 134 3.96 12.35 -7.13
N ASP A 135 4.14 11.05 -7.04
CA ASP A 135 4.35 10.17 -8.20
C ASP A 135 3.03 9.89 -8.95
N ASP A 136 1.92 9.81 -8.21
CA ASP A 136 0.59 9.58 -8.80
C ASP A 136 0.19 10.70 -9.77
N PHE A 137 0.67 11.95 -9.52
CA PHE A 137 0.43 13.08 -10.43
C PHE A 137 1.16 12.97 -11.77
N ARG A 138 2.13 12.08 -11.88
CA ARG A 138 2.96 11.92 -13.08
C ARG A 138 2.70 10.60 -13.81
N GLU A 139 1.85 9.74 -13.28
CA GLU A 139 1.47 8.50 -13.94
C GLU A 139 0.71 8.79 -15.24
N GLY A 140 1.20 8.26 -16.36
CA GLY A 140 0.64 8.49 -17.70
C GLY A 140 0.96 9.87 -18.28
N LEU A 141 1.89 10.62 -17.68
CA LEU A 141 2.33 11.91 -18.20
C LEU A 141 3.46 11.74 -19.22
N THR A 142 3.27 12.27 -20.42
CA THR A 142 4.36 12.57 -21.36
C THR A 142 4.54 14.08 -21.43
N ALA A 143 5.77 14.58 -21.14
CA ALA A 143 6.06 16.00 -21.18
C ALA A 143 7.47 16.31 -21.69
N VAL A 144 7.60 17.45 -22.37
CA VAL A 144 8.87 18.04 -22.78
C VAL A 144 8.97 19.42 -22.15
N ILE A 145 10.10 19.66 -21.47
CA ILE A 145 10.41 20.93 -20.82
C ILE A 145 11.65 21.53 -21.49
N SER A 146 11.54 22.74 -22.01
CA SER A 146 12.65 23.49 -22.60
C SER A 146 12.80 24.84 -21.89
N VAL A 147 14.02 25.11 -21.38
CA VAL A 147 14.35 26.40 -20.76
C VAL A 147 15.52 27.05 -21.48
N LYS A 148 15.53 28.39 -21.49
CA LYS A 148 16.68 29.17 -21.98
C LYS A 148 17.30 29.86 -20.78
N VAL A 149 18.57 29.57 -20.53
CA VAL A 149 19.33 30.11 -19.41
C VAL A 149 20.57 30.82 -19.97
N ALA A 150 20.82 32.08 -19.58
CA ALA A 150 21.93 32.87 -20.11
C ALA A 150 23.27 32.26 -19.71
N GLU A 151 23.43 31.89 -18.44
CA GLU A 151 24.66 31.30 -17.90
C GLU A 151 24.35 29.95 -17.23
N PRO A 152 24.19 28.86 -18.02
CA PRO A 152 23.84 27.59 -17.47
C PRO A 152 25.01 26.92 -16.76
N GLN A 153 24.83 26.55 -15.51
CA GLN A 153 25.77 25.79 -14.71
C GLN A 153 25.33 24.32 -14.69
N PHE A 154 26.16 23.46 -15.30
CA PHE A 154 25.91 22.04 -15.35
C PHE A 154 26.77 21.28 -14.33
N GLU A 155 26.20 20.21 -13.79
CA GLU A 155 26.96 19.22 -13.02
C GLU A 155 27.77 18.37 -14.01
N GLY A 156 29.06 18.62 -14.12
CA GLY A 156 29.97 17.89 -15.00
C GLY A 156 30.06 18.41 -16.45
N GLN A 157 31.07 17.93 -17.15
CA GLN A 157 31.39 18.36 -18.52
C GLN A 157 30.41 17.84 -19.58
N THR A 158 29.71 16.76 -19.31
CA THR A 158 28.74 16.15 -20.20
C THR A 158 27.44 16.95 -20.31
N LYS A 159 27.23 17.94 -19.46
CA LYS A 159 26.07 18.85 -19.41
C LYS A 159 24.70 18.12 -19.27
N THR A 160 24.71 16.99 -18.60
CA THR A 160 23.54 16.11 -18.47
C THR A 160 22.57 16.56 -17.39
N LYS A 161 23.00 17.43 -16.46
CA LYS A 161 22.20 17.90 -15.33
C LYS A 161 22.44 19.38 -15.04
N LEU A 162 21.36 20.16 -14.93
CA LEU A 162 21.41 21.59 -14.62
C LEU A 162 21.49 21.82 -13.11
N GLY A 163 22.42 22.69 -12.67
CA GLY A 163 22.67 23.02 -11.27
C GLY A 163 22.12 24.38 -10.79
N ASN A 164 21.76 25.30 -11.69
CA ASN A 164 21.29 26.65 -11.36
C ASN A 164 20.09 26.66 -10.42
N ARG A 165 20.26 27.09 -9.16
CA ARG A 165 19.19 27.03 -8.13
C ARG A 165 17.98 27.91 -8.46
N GLU A 166 18.21 29.11 -9.00
CA GLU A 166 17.21 30.11 -9.37
C GLU A 166 16.22 29.58 -10.43
N VAL A 167 16.68 28.70 -11.31
CA VAL A 167 15.87 28.11 -12.39
C VAL A 167 14.73 27.28 -11.82
N SER A 168 14.94 26.56 -10.72
CA SER A 168 13.89 25.73 -10.10
C SER A 168 12.68 26.57 -9.66
N SER A 169 12.93 27.72 -9.06
CA SER A 169 11.84 28.62 -8.62
C SER A 169 11.11 29.26 -9.80
N ALA A 170 11.89 29.74 -10.79
CA ALA A 170 11.32 30.37 -12.00
C ALA A 170 10.42 29.40 -12.78
N VAL A 171 10.91 28.18 -13.03
CA VAL A 171 10.13 27.15 -13.73
C VAL A 171 8.88 26.74 -12.92
N SER A 172 9.03 26.53 -11.60
CA SER A 172 7.88 26.16 -10.75
C SER A 172 6.78 27.20 -10.77
N GLN A 173 7.13 28.49 -10.68
CA GLN A 173 6.17 29.59 -10.73
C GLN A 173 5.50 29.72 -12.11
N SER A 174 6.29 29.65 -13.18
CA SER A 174 5.77 29.73 -14.55
C SER A 174 4.80 28.58 -14.85
N VAL A 175 5.20 27.35 -14.50
CA VAL A 175 4.36 26.16 -14.71
C VAL A 175 3.09 26.24 -13.87
N SER A 176 3.18 26.65 -12.60
CA SER A 176 2.00 26.78 -11.75
C SER A 176 0.99 27.76 -12.31
N GLN A 177 1.44 28.94 -12.72
CA GLN A 177 0.55 29.96 -13.29
C GLN A 177 -0.15 29.46 -14.55
N MET A 178 0.63 29.02 -15.53
CA MET A 178 0.10 28.59 -16.82
C MET A 178 -0.79 27.35 -16.73
N LEU A 179 -0.48 26.45 -15.80
CA LEU A 179 -1.30 25.27 -15.58
C LEU A 179 -2.60 25.59 -14.84
N GLU A 180 -2.58 26.54 -13.88
CA GLU A 180 -3.82 27.06 -13.27
C GLU A 180 -4.76 27.62 -14.32
N ASP A 181 -4.24 28.49 -15.19
CA ASP A 181 -5.03 29.10 -16.27
C ASP A 181 -5.64 28.00 -17.18
N TYR A 182 -4.84 27.01 -17.59
CA TYR A 182 -5.33 25.90 -18.40
C TYR A 182 -6.43 25.09 -17.70
N LEU A 183 -6.25 24.76 -16.41
CA LEU A 183 -7.21 23.95 -15.66
C LEU A 183 -8.55 24.66 -15.47
N GLU A 184 -8.54 25.99 -15.33
CA GLU A 184 -9.75 26.81 -15.25
C GLU A 184 -10.46 26.93 -16.60
N GLU A 185 -9.71 27.07 -17.71
CA GLU A 185 -10.26 27.17 -19.06
C GLU A 185 -10.79 25.84 -19.61
N ASN A 186 -10.28 24.69 -19.10
CA ASN A 186 -10.59 23.35 -19.62
C ASN A 186 -11.10 22.41 -18.52
N PRO A 187 -12.28 22.65 -17.93
CA PRO A 187 -12.77 21.89 -16.79
C PRO A 187 -12.99 20.40 -17.05
N ASP A 188 -13.36 20.01 -18.26
CA ASP A 188 -13.57 18.62 -18.64
C ASP A 188 -12.26 17.83 -18.68
N ASP A 189 -11.24 18.36 -19.36
CA ASP A 189 -9.89 17.76 -19.39
C ASP A 189 -9.29 17.71 -17.97
N SER A 190 -9.48 18.77 -17.18
CA SER A 190 -9.01 18.87 -15.79
C SER A 190 -9.61 17.79 -14.89
N LYS A 191 -10.91 17.53 -15.03
CA LYS A 191 -11.60 16.44 -14.33
C LYS A 191 -11.04 15.07 -14.71
N ILE A 192 -10.79 14.84 -16.00
CA ILE A 192 -10.20 13.59 -16.51
C ILE A 192 -8.80 13.39 -15.92
N ILE A 193 -7.96 14.43 -15.89
CA ILE A 193 -6.62 14.39 -15.31
C ILE A 193 -6.70 14.01 -13.83
N VAL A 194 -7.55 14.67 -13.03
CA VAL A 194 -7.71 14.38 -11.60
C VAL A 194 -8.22 12.95 -11.38
N GLN A 195 -9.16 12.48 -12.20
CA GLN A 195 -9.63 11.09 -12.13
C GLN A 195 -8.52 10.08 -12.40
N LYS A 196 -7.64 10.35 -13.38
CA LYS A 196 -6.46 9.50 -13.66
C LYS A 196 -5.52 9.47 -12.46
N ILE A 197 -5.25 10.61 -11.81
CA ILE A 197 -4.41 10.71 -10.61
C ILE A 197 -5.02 9.90 -9.44
N ILE A 198 -6.32 10.02 -9.22
CA ILE A 198 -7.03 9.24 -8.19
C ILE A 198 -6.91 7.74 -8.47
N LEU A 199 -7.09 7.32 -9.73
CA LEU A 199 -6.96 5.92 -10.14
C LEU A 199 -5.53 5.39 -9.90
N ALA A 200 -4.51 6.18 -10.22
CA ALA A 200 -3.11 5.85 -9.94
C ALA A 200 -2.86 5.65 -8.44
N ALA A 201 -3.34 6.56 -7.59
CA ALA A 201 -3.23 6.48 -6.14
C ALA A 201 -3.98 5.25 -5.58
N GLN A 202 -5.17 4.93 -6.11
CA GLN A 202 -5.91 3.71 -5.76
C GLN A 202 -5.13 2.45 -6.10
N ALA A 203 -4.60 2.38 -7.32
CA ALA A 203 -3.82 1.23 -7.79
C ALA A 203 -2.55 1.03 -6.94
N ARG A 204 -1.81 2.11 -6.65
CA ARG A 204 -0.64 2.08 -5.78
C ARG A 204 -0.99 1.60 -4.37
N THR A 205 -2.06 2.12 -3.78
CA THR A 205 -2.51 1.75 -2.44
C THR A 205 -2.94 0.27 -2.39
N ALA A 206 -3.69 -0.20 -3.39
CA ALA A 206 -4.07 -1.60 -3.50
C ALA A 206 -2.85 -2.52 -3.68
N ALA A 207 -1.87 -2.11 -4.50
CA ALA A 207 -0.63 -2.86 -4.68
C ALA A 207 0.22 -2.90 -3.40
N SER A 208 0.28 -1.80 -2.63
CA SER A 208 0.96 -1.75 -1.33
C SER A 208 0.30 -2.71 -0.33
N LYS A 209 -1.03 -2.64 -0.18
CA LYS A 209 -1.78 -3.56 0.68
C LYS A 209 -1.57 -5.03 0.27
N ALA A 210 -1.58 -5.32 -1.03
CA ALA A 210 -1.31 -6.68 -1.53
C ALA A 210 0.11 -7.14 -1.21
N ARG A 211 1.13 -6.27 -1.34
CA ARG A 211 2.52 -6.57 -0.97
C ARG A 211 2.67 -6.79 0.53
N GLU A 212 2.04 -5.98 1.37
CA GLU A 212 2.03 -6.16 2.82
C GLU A 212 1.40 -7.50 3.21
N MET A 213 0.29 -7.87 2.57
CA MET A 213 -0.34 -9.20 2.78
C MET A 213 0.61 -10.34 2.38
N ILE A 214 1.34 -10.19 1.26
CA ILE A 214 2.34 -11.19 0.83
C ILE A 214 3.53 -11.19 1.79
N GLN A 215 4.03 -10.03 2.22
CA GLN A 215 5.13 -9.91 3.19
C GLN A 215 4.73 -10.50 4.54
N ARG A 216 3.52 -10.23 5.05
CA ARG A 216 2.99 -10.90 6.24
C ARG A 216 3.02 -12.43 6.08
N LYS A 217 2.61 -12.96 4.92
CA LYS A 217 2.70 -14.40 4.60
C LYS A 217 4.15 -14.88 4.48
N THR A 218 5.05 -14.09 3.89
CA THR A 218 6.44 -14.47 3.61
C THR A 218 7.32 -14.42 4.87
N VAL A 219 7.12 -13.45 5.77
CA VAL A 219 7.75 -13.44 7.10
C VAL A 219 7.34 -14.68 7.90
N MET A 220 6.10 -15.16 7.68
CA MET A 220 5.62 -16.42 8.26
C MET A 220 6.22 -17.65 7.59
N THR A 221 6.62 -17.60 6.31
CA THR A 221 7.23 -18.73 5.57
C THR A 221 8.72 -18.89 5.88
N GLY A 222 9.41 -17.84 6.29
CA GLY A 222 10.85 -17.85 6.53
C GLY A 222 11.28 -18.24 7.96
N GLY A 223 10.37 -18.44 8.89
CA GLY A 223 10.71 -18.57 10.31
C GLY A 223 9.92 -19.56 11.16
N GLY A 224 9.04 -20.43 10.63
CA GLY A 224 8.54 -21.52 11.47
C GLY A 224 7.05 -21.65 11.73
N LEU A 225 6.17 -20.81 11.18
CA LEU A 225 4.72 -20.98 11.30
C LEU A 225 3.94 -21.16 10.01
N PRO A 226 4.55 -21.52 8.89
CA PRO A 226 3.79 -21.68 7.65
C PRO A 226 2.75 -22.78 7.83
N GLY A 227 1.53 -22.42 7.73
CA GLY A 227 0.40 -23.34 7.77
C GLY A 227 -0.39 -23.40 9.08
N LYS A 228 0.16 -22.98 10.22
CA LYS A 228 -0.58 -22.97 11.49
C LYS A 228 -1.37 -21.68 11.72
N LEU A 229 -0.77 -20.52 11.52
CA LEU A 229 -1.48 -19.25 11.65
C LEU A 229 -2.40 -19.01 10.46
N SER A 230 -3.69 -18.91 10.72
CA SER A 230 -4.66 -18.43 9.75
C SER A 230 -4.88 -16.94 9.98
N ASP A 231 -4.14 -16.10 9.23
CA ASP A 231 -4.15 -14.65 9.38
C ASP A 231 -5.44 -14.00 8.87
N CYS A 232 -5.71 -12.77 9.31
CA CYS A 232 -6.80 -11.92 8.82
C CYS A 232 -6.32 -11.03 7.67
N SER A 233 -7.28 -10.41 6.96
CA SER A 233 -7.00 -9.53 5.83
C SER A 233 -6.85 -8.05 6.21
N GLU A 234 -7.39 -7.64 7.38
CA GLU A 234 -7.22 -6.29 7.91
C GLU A 234 -5.76 -6.05 8.31
N THR A 235 -5.28 -4.83 8.10
CA THR A 235 -3.90 -4.41 8.36
C THR A 235 -3.76 -3.46 9.54
N ASP A 236 -4.84 -2.82 9.97
CA ASP A 236 -4.85 -2.00 11.17
C ASP A 236 -4.86 -2.89 12.41
N PRO A 237 -3.78 -2.91 13.21
CA PRO A 237 -3.71 -3.76 14.40
C PRO A 237 -4.83 -3.48 15.42
N SER A 238 -5.35 -2.27 15.46
CA SER A 238 -6.41 -1.86 16.40
C SER A 238 -7.75 -2.54 16.11
N LEU A 239 -7.95 -2.99 14.87
CA LEU A 239 -9.14 -3.69 14.41
C LEU A 239 -8.93 -5.22 14.39
N CYS A 240 -7.67 -5.70 14.54
CA CYS A 240 -7.31 -7.11 14.40
C CYS A 240 -7.34 -7.85 15.73
N GLU A 241 -7.83 -9.09 15.69
CA GLU A 241 -7.89 -10.02 16.80
C GLU A 241 -7.13 -11.31 16.46
N VAL A 242 -6.39 -11.87 17.40
CA VAL A 242 -5.79 -13.21 17.27
C VAL A 242 -6.27 -14.13 18.38
N PHE A 243 -6.80 -15.30 18.00
CA PHE A 243 -7.20 -16.35 18.91
C PHE A 243 -6.07 -17.37 19.06
N LEU A 244 -5.56 -17.55 20.27
CA LEU A 244 -4.64 -18.62 20.64
C LEU A 244 -5.50 -19.82 21.06
N VAL A 245 -5.63 -20.82 20.18
CA VAL A 245 -6.61 -21.90 20.31
C VAL A 245 -5.90 -23.19 20.71
N GLU A 246 -6.46 -23.91 21.67
CA GLU A 246 -5.95 -25.22 22.09
C GLU A 246 -6.23 -26.30 21.03
N GLY A 247 -5.15 -26.83 20.46
CA GLY A 247 -5.18 -27.97 19.56
C GLY A 247 -5.62 -27.65 18.12
N ASP A 248 -5.25 -28.57 17.22
CA ASP A 248 -5.54 -28.42 15.78
C ASP A 248 -7.05 -28.64 15.46
N SER A 249 -7.76 -29.45 16.24
CA SER A 249 -9.20 -29.72 16.05
C SER A 249 -10.03 -28.47 16.31
N ALA A 250 -9.90 -27.87 17.51
CA ALA A 250 -10.60 -26.64 17.85
C ALA A 250 -10.13 -25.46 16.98
N GLY A 251 -8.83 -25.43 16.64
CA GLY A 251 -8.28 -24.48 15.68
C GLY A 251 -8.93 -24.57 14.29
N GLY A 252 -9.26 -25.79 13.84
CA GLY A 252 -9.98 -26.03 12.59
C GLY A 252 -11.42 -25.49 12.61
N THR A 253 -12.15 -25.73 13.71
CA THR A 253 -13.50 -25.20 13.93
C THR A 253 -13.49 -23.68 14.01
N ALA A 254 -12.58 -23.10 14.79
CA ALA A 254 -12.41 -21.65 14.93
C ALA A 254 -12.05 -20.98 13.58
N LYS A 255 -11.18 -21.61 12.77
CA LYS A 255 -10.83 -21.13 11.43
C LYS A 255 -12.01 -21.08 10.48
N GLN A 256 -12.96 -22.01 10.60
CA GLN A 256 -14.17 -22.04 9.77
C GLN A 256 -15.21 -21.02 10.24
N GLY A 257 -15.35 -20.81 11.56
CA GLY A 257 -16.33 -19.91 12.15
C GLY A 257 -15.91 -18.44 12.21
N ARG A 258 -14.62 -18.12 12.07
CA ARG A 258 -14.09 -16.76 12.23
C ARG A 258 -14.51 -15.78 11.14
N ASP A 259 -14.54 -14.52 11.45
CA ASP A 259 -14.49 -13.48 10.44
C ASP A 259 -13.05 -13.35 9.89
N ARG A 260 -12.92 -13.59 8.59
CA ARG A 260 -11.59 -13.57 7.92
C ARG A 260 -11.06 -12.16 7.72
N GLU A 261 -11.88 -11.14 7.85
CA GLU A 261 -11.48 -9.76 7.68
C GLU A 261 -10.56 -9.32 8.81
N PHE A 262 -10.93 -9.55 10.07
CA PHE A 262 -10.20 -9.03 11.22
C PHE A 262 -9.79 -10.08 12.27
N GLN A 263 -10.22 -11.35 12.15
CA GLN A 263 -9.89 -12.41 13.10
C GLN A 263 -8.84 -13.37 12.56
N ALA A 264 -7.74 -13.58 13.29
CA ALA A 264 -6.70 -14.55 13.04
C ALA A 264 -6.77 -15.71 14.03
N ILE A 265 -6.43 -16.92 13.59
CA ILE A 265 -6.41 -18.13 14.44
C ILE A 265 -5.00 -18.73 14.47
N LEU A 266 -4.46 -18.92 15.66
CA LEU A 266 -3.20 -19.63 15.93
C LEU A 266 -3.49 -20.86 16.77
N PRO A 267 -3.56 -22.06 16.21
CA PRO A 267 -3.67 -23.28 16.98
C PRO A 267 -2.34 -23.60 17.67
N LEU A 268 -2.40 -23.98 18.95
CA LEU A 268 -1.25 -24.36 19.77
C LEU A 268 -1.22 -25.89 19.94
N ARG A 269 -0.07 -26.51 19.73
CA ARG A 269 0.08 -27.96 19.92
C ARG A 269 0.39 -28.31 21.38
N GLY A 270 -0.67 -28.63 22.12
CA GLY A 270 -0.54 -29.09 23.49
C GLY A 270 -0.05 -28.02 24.47
N LYS A 271 0.48 -28.49 25.60
CA LYS A 271 0.95 -27.61 26.70
C LYS A 271 2.25 -26.89 26.29
N ILE A 272 2.23 -25.56 26.33
CA ILE A 272 3.45 -24.77 26.12
C ILE A 272 4.43 -24.96 27.28
N LEU A 273 5.69 -24.62 27.05
CA LEU A 273 6.75 -24.69 28.07
C LEU A 273 6.41 -23.79 29.27
N ASN A 274 6.57 -24.29 30.49
CA ASN A 274 6.47 -23.49 31.69
C ASN A 274 7.72 -22.58 31.82
N VAL A 275 7.57 -21.29 31.44
CA VAL A 275 8.67 -20.32 31.43
C VAL A 275 9.18 -19.93 32.81
N GLU A 276 8.41 -20.19 33.89
CA GLU A 276 8.84 -19.96 35.26
C GLU A 276 9.85 -21.00 35.72
N LYS A 277 9.73 -22.25 35.24
CA LYS A 277 10.61 -23.36 35.61
C LYS A 277 11.73 -23.62 34.62
N ALA A 278 11.61 -23.13 33.41
CA ALA A 278 12.53 -23.38 32.31
C ALA A 278 13.72 -22.42 32.34
N GLN A 279 14.90 -22.94 31.97
CA GLN A 279 16.07 -22.09 31.71
C GLN A 279 15.84 -21.21 30.49
N GLN A 280 16.37 -19.99 30.49
CA GLN A 280 16.08 -18.95 29.49
C GLN A 280 16.37 -19.38 28.05
N HIS A 281 17.46 -20.10 27.79
CA HIS A 281 17.77 -20.60 26.45
C HIS A 281 16.70 -21.57 25.92
N ARG A 282 16.12 -22.44 26.78
CA ARG A 282 15.05 -23.37 26.39
C ARG A 282 13.73 -22.67 26.03
N VAL A 283 13.47 -21.50 26.63
CA VAL A 283 12.30 -20.70 26.31
C VAL A 283 12.36 -20.23 24.83
N PHE A 284 13.54 -19.76 24.40
CA PHE A 284 13.74 -19.29 23.04
C PHE A 284 13.89 -20.40 21.99
N GLU A 285 14.26 -21.60 22.40
CA GLU A 285 14.31 -22.79 21.53
C GLU A 285 12.92 -23.43 21.32
N ASN A 286 11.96 -23.14 22.19
CA ASN A 286 10.62 -23.71 22.11
C ASN A 286 9.86 -23.16 20.88
N GLU A 287 9.41 -24.07 20.02
CA GLU A 287 8.76 -23.74 18.76
C GLU A 287 7.44 -22.97 18.99
N GLU A 288 6.59 -23.39 19.92
CA GLU A 288 5.30 -22.75 20.17
C GLU A 288 5.48 -21.33 20.72
N ILE A 289 6.47 -21.10 21.57
CA ILE A 289 6.82 -19.76 22.08
C ILE A 289 7.31 -18.87 20.94
N ARG A 290 8.22 -19.35 20.09
CA ARG A 290 8.68 -18.59 18.90
C ARG A 290 7.53 -18.26 17.98
N ASN A 291 6.63 -19.22 17.80
CA ASN A 291 5.44 -19.07 16.96
C ASN A 291 4.53 -17.94 17.47
N ILE A 292 4.31 -17.85 18.78
CA ILE A 292 3.54 -16.75 19.38
C ILE A 292 4.23 -15.40 19.14
N TYR A 293 5.55 -15.27 19.40
CA TYR A 293 6.29 -14.05 19.13
C TYR A 293 6.17 -13.62 17.67
N THR A 294 6.38 -14.56 16.74
CA THR A 294 6.29 -14.29 15.29
C THR A 294 4.89 -13.89 14.87
N ALA A 295 3.86 -14.57 15.37
CA ALA A 295 2.47 -14.25 15.07
C ALA A 295 2.10 -12.84 15.57
N LEU A 296 2.52 -12.48 16.78
CA LEU A 296 2.26 -11.16 17.35
C LEU A 296 3.08 -10.03 16.67
N GLY A 297 4.12 -10.37 15.90
CA GLY A 297 4.98 -9.40 15.22
C GLY A 297 5.98 -8.71 16.15
N VAL A 298 6.18 -9.24 17.36
CA VAL A 298 7.12 -8.70 18.34
C VAL A 298 8.44 -9.48 18.33
N SER A 299 9.56 -8.78 18.52
CA SER A 299 10.88 -9.42 18.60
C SER A 299 11.17 -9.93 19.99
N VAL A 300 11.90 -11.04 20.03
CA VAL A 300 12.47 -11.55 21.29
C VAL A 300 13.65 -10.67 21.68
N GLY A 301 13.56 -9.95 22.81
CA GLY A 301 14.68 -9.16 23.33
C GLY A 301 15.82 -10.04 23.83
N THR A 302 17.07 -9.59 23.60
CA THR A 302 18.26 -10.11 24.25
C THR A 302 18.51 -9.34 25.55
N GLU A 303 19.36 -9.84 26.44
CA GLU A 303 19.69 -9.16 27.72
C GLU A 303 20.31 -7.76 27.51
N GLU A 304 20.85 -7.49 26.31
CA GLU A 304 21.46 -6.20 25.93
C GLU A 304 20.43 -5.19 25.41
N ASP A 305 19.27 -5.65 24.94
CA ASP A 305 18.21 -4.79 24.40
C ASP A 305 17.01 -4.76 25.36
N SER A 306 17.08 -3.85 26.33
CA SER A 306 16.02 -3.64 27.34
C SER A 306 14.71 -3.07 26.80
N LYS A 307 14.63 -2.75 25.51
CA LYS A 307 13.42 -2.33 24.80
C LYS A 307 12.75 -3.47 24.03
N ALA A 308 12.68 -4.62 24.67
CA ALA A 308 12.34 -5.88 24.05
C ALA A 308 10.95 -5.96 23.42
N LEU A 309 9.98 -5.19 23.87
CA LEU A 309 8.63 -5.19 23.29
C LEU A 309 8.26 -3.82 22.74
N ASN A 310 8.38 -3.68 21.42
CA ASN A 310 7.78 -2.53 20.78
C ASN A 310 6.30 -2.83 20.49
N VAL A 311 5.40 -2.32 21.36
CA VAL A 311 3.95 -2.48 21.24
C VAL A 311 3.41 -1.85 19.95
N GLU A 312 4.07 -0.84 19.40
CA GLU A 312 3.71 -0.23 18.11
C GLU A 312 3.83 -1.20 16.92
N LYS A 313 4.65 -2.26 17.06
CA LYS A 313 4.78 -3.32 16.06
C LYS A 313 3.78 -4.47 16.25
N LEU A 314 2.95 -4.42 17.28
CA LEU A 314 1.97 -5.46 17.59
C LEU A 314 0.97 -5.56 16.42
N ARG A 315 0.76 -6.78 15.94
CA ARG A 315 -0.11 -7.04 14.77
C ARG A 315 -1.59 -7.17 15.11
N TYR A 316 -1.91 -7.43 16.38
CA TYR A 316 -3.27 -7.64 16.86
C TYR A 316 -3.41 -6.96 18.22
N HIS A 317 -4.34 -6.03 18.34
CA HIS A 317 -4.62 -5.36 19.61
C HIS A 317 -5.56 -6.14 20.53
N LYS A 318 -6.07 -7.30 20.07
CA LYS A 318 -6.76 -8.25 20.93
C LYS A 318 -6.13 -9.63 20.77
N ILE A 319 -5.59 -10.15 21.85
CA ILE A 319 -4.98 -11.48 21.97
C ILE A 319 -5.90 -12.31 22.86
N ILE A 320 -6.66 -13.22 22.24
CA ILE A 320 -7.73 -13.94 22.90
C ILE A 320 -7.27 -15.38 23.14
N ILE A 321 -7.17 -15.77 24.40
CA ILE A 321 -6.83 -17.15 24.81
C ILE A 321 -8.12 -17.95 24.81
N MET A 322 -8.20 -19.00 23.98
CA MET A 322 -9.37 -19.87 23.85
C MET A 322 -8.98 -21.32 24.07
N THR A 323 -9.30 -21.83 25.24
CA THR A 323 -8.99 -23.20 25.68
C THR A 323 -10.25 -23.96 26.07
N ASP A 324 -10.16 -25.28 26.08
CA ASP A 324 -11.25 -26.15 26.55
C ASP A 324 -11.63 -25.85 28.01
N ALA A 325 -12.89 -26.08 28.36
CA ALA A 325 -13.43 -25.84 29.70
C ALA A 325 -13.12 -27.02 30.67
N ASP A 326 -11.94 -27.62 30.55
CA ASP A 326 -11.48 -28.74 31.37
C ASP A 326 -10.20 -28.41 32.16
N VAL A 327 -9.66 -29.40 32.87
CA VAL A 327 -8.44 -29.23 33.68
C VAL A 327 -7.21 -28.95 32.81
N ASP A 328 -7.10 -29.57 31.64
CA ASP A 328 -5.98 -29.37 30.72
C ASP A 328 -6.04 -27.97 30.08
N GLY A 329 -7.20 -27.51 29.63
CA GLY A 329 -7.40 -26.19 29.12
C GLY A 329 -7.12 -25.10 30.17
N SER A 330 -7.54 -25.32 31.45
CA SER A 330 -7.17 -24.41 32.55
C SER A 330 -5.67 -24.34 32.76
N HIS A 331 -4.96 -25.47 32.63
CA HIS A 331 -3.50 -25.50 32.72
C HIS A 331 -2.81 -24.79 31.57
N ILE A 332 -3.25 -24.99 30.32
CA ILE A 332 -2.74 -24.31 29.14
C ILE A 332 -2.95 -22.77 29.26
N ARG A 333 -4.14 -22.35 29.68
CA ARG A 333 -4.44 -20.93 29.94
C ARG A 333 -3.48 -20.34 30.99
N THR A 334 -3.23 -21.06 32.09
CA THR A 334 -2.31 -20.62 33.11
C THR A 334 -0.87 -20.49 32.58
N LEU A 335 -0.41 -21.44 31.77
CA LEU A 335 0.92 -21.37 31.15
C LEU A 335 1.06 -20.20 30.19
N LEU A 336 0.03 -19.94 29.37
CA LEU A 336 0.00 -18.80 28.44
C LEU A 336 0.00 -17.47 29.18
N LEU A 337 -0.83 -17.32 30.21
CA LEU A 337 -0.84 -16.10 31.04
C LEU A 337 0.50 -15.89 31.75
N THR A 338 1.12 -16.95 32.27
CA THR A 338 2.45 -16.88 32.88
C THR A 338 3.49 -16.46 31.87
N PHE A 339 3.44 -17.00 30.65
CA PHE A 339 4.36 -16.63 29.58
C PHE A 339 4.19 -15.14 29.21
N LEU A 340 2.96 -14.68 28.95
CA LEU A 340 2.67 -13.30 28.61
C LEU A 340 3.08 -12.35 29.74
N TYR A 341 2.74 -12.67 30.99
CA TYR A 341 3.10 -11.84 32.15
C TYR A 341 4.61 -11.71 32.37
N ARG A 342 5.37 -12.81 32.18
CA ARG A 342 6.83 -12.83 32.44
C ARG A 342 7.66 -12.27 31.29
N LYS A 343 7.17 -12.38 30.05
CA LYS A 343 7.95 -12.04 28.85
C LYS A 343 7.42 -10.84 28.08
N MET A 344 6.15 -10.50 28.28
CA MET A 344 5.45 -9.39 27.60
C MET A 344 4.43 -8.73 28.54
N PRO A 345 4.85 -8.25 29.73
CA PRO A 345 3.93 -7.69 30.72
C PRO A 345 3.13 -6.48 30.18
N GLU A 346 3.70 -5.76 29.23
CA GLU A 346 3.07 -4.61 28.57
C GLU A 346 1.76 -5.00 27.86
N LEU A 347 1.65 -6.23 27.35
CA LEU A 347 0.42 -6.70 26.71
C LEU A 347 -0.72 -6.89 27.71
N ILE A 348 -0.39 -7.27 28.96
CA ILE A 348 -1.40 -7.44 30.02
C ILE A 348 -1.76 -6.09 30.60
N THR A 349 -0.78 -5.25 30.95
CA THR A 349 -1.03 -3.92 31.52
C THR A 349 -1.67 -2.95 30.54
N GLY A 350 -1.40 -3.12 29.24
CA GLY A 350 -2.01 -2.36 28.15
C GLY A 350 -3.42 -2.85 27.76
N GLY A 351 -3.91 -3.96 28.36
CA GLY A 351 -5.27 -4.44 28.13
C GLY A 351 -5.47 -5.17 26.78
N TYR A 352 -4.39 -5.72 26.20
CA TYR A 352 -4.47 -6.45 24.91
C TYR A 352 -4.86 -7.92 25.06
N VAL A 353 -4.83 -8.49 26.30
CA VAL A 353 -5.05 -9.92 26.55
C VAL A 353 -6.47 -10.19 27.06
N TYR A 354 -7.13 -11.10 26.40
CA TYR A 354 -8.52 -11.52 26.69
C TYR A 354 -8.59 -13.03 26.87
N ILE A 355 -9.64 -13.49 27.55
CA ILE A 355 -9.93 -14.91 27.75
C ILE A 355 -11.31 -15.17 27.17
N ALA A 356 -11.40 -16.05 26.17
CA ALA A 356 -12.66 -16.51 25.64
C ALA A 356 -13.38 -17.39 26.67
N GLN A 357 -14.69 -17.21 26.78
CA GLN A 357 -15.55 -18.01 27.65
C GLN A 357 -16.64 -18.68 26.81
N PRO A 358 -16.34 -19.83 26.16
CA PRO A 358 -17.38 -20.57 25.45
C PRO A 358 -18.41 -21.16 26.45
N PRO A 359 -19.66 -21.40 26.00
CA PRO A 359 -20.67 -21.95 26.85
C PRO A 359 -20.36 -23.38 27.28
N LEU A 360 -20.77 -23.74 28.51
CA LEU A 360 -20.62 -25.11 29.04
C LEU A 360 -21.78 -26.01 28.63
N TYR A 361 -22.94 -25.43 28.41
CA TYR A 361 -24.18 -26.16 28.13
C TYR A 361 -24.97 -25.58 26.98
N LYS A 362 -25.57 -26.49 26.20
CA LYS A 362 -26.61 -26.19 25.23
C LYS A 362 -27.90 -26.85 25.66
N LEU A 363 -28.96 -26.08 25.80
CA LEU A 363 -30.32 -26.56 26.11
C LEU A 363 -31.19 -26.37 24.88
N SER A 364 -31.82 -27.47 24.42
CA SER A 364 -32.65 -27.44 23.23
C SER A 364 -34.06 -27.86 23.56
N LYS A 365 -35.07 -27.07 23.14
CA LYS A 365 -36.47 -27.40 23.26
C LYS A 365 -37.16 -27.21 21.90
N GLY A 366 -37.29 -28.29 21.13
CA GLY A 366 -37.77 -28.25 19.76
C GLY A 366 -36.80 -27.53 18.84
N LYS A 367 -37.14 -26.34 18.32
CA LYS A 367 -36.26 -25.51 17.47
C LYS A 367 -35.53 -24.39 18.23
N GLN A 368 -35.84 -24.23 19.51
CA GLN A 368 -35.20 -23.19 20.33
C GLN A 368 -33.94 -23.75 20.99
N GLU A 369 -32.86 -23.02 20.88
CA GLU A 369 -31.57 -23.33 21.46
C GLU A 369 -31.17 -22.21 22.44
N HIS A 370 -30.68 -22.60 23.61
CA HIS A 370 -30.17 -21.70 24.64
C HIS A 370 -28.83 -22.17 25.10
N TYR A 371 -27.92 -21.22 25.39
CA TYR A 371 -26.58 -21.51 25.88
C TYR A 371 -26.46 -21.05 27.32
N ALA A 372 -25.75 -21.84 28.14
CA ALA A 372 -25.44 -21.51 29.52
C ALA A 372 -23.94 -21.65 29.76
N PHE A 373 -23.38 -20.67 30.46
CA PHE A 373 -21.95 -20.54 30.75
C PHE A 373 -21.59 -21.05 32.15
N THR A 374 -22.58 -21.21 33.02
CA THR A 374 -22.43 -21.76 34.39
C THR A 374 -23.56 -22.76 34.71
N ASP A 375 -23.34 -23.55 35.78
CA ASP A 375 -24.39 -24.50 36.27
C ASP A 375 -25.62 -23.74 36.71
N GLU A 376 -25.48 -22.59 37.38
CA GLU A 376 -26.60 -21.75 37.82
C GLU A 376 -27.42 -21.23 36.64
N GLN A 377 -26.75 -20.75 35.59
CA GLN A 377 -27.45 -20.30 34.38
C GLN A 377 -28.20 -21.43 33.69
N ARG A 378 -27.60 -22.64 33.61
CA ARG A 378 -28.28 -23.84 33.10
C ARG A 378 -29.59 -24.10 33.86
N ASP A 379 -29.52 -24.07 35.18
CA ASP A 379 -30.69 -24.40 36.04
C ASP A 379 -31.78 -23.35 35.92
N ILE A 380 -31.43 -22.07 35.85
CA ILE A 380 -32.38 -20.98 35.58
C ILE A 380 -33.06 -21.15 34.21
N ILE A 381 -32.27 -21.40 33.16
CA ILE A 381 -32.82 -21.63 31.81
C ILE A 381 -33.68 -22.89 31.78
N LEU A 382 -33.25 -23.96 32.44
CA LEU A 382 -34.02 -25.20 32.54
C LEU A 382 -35.39 -24.98 33.19
N GLU A 383 -35.44 -24.21 34.28
CA GLU A 383 -36.69 -23.88 34.94
C GLU A 383 -37.62 -23.04 34.05
N SER A 384 -37.08 -22.06 33.34
CA SER A 384 -37.88 -21.25 32.41
C SER A 384 -38.44 -22.06 31.25
N LEU A 385 -37.74 -23.12 30.82
CA LEU A 385 -38.17 -23.99 29.72
C LEU A 385 -39.12 -25.10 30.14
N LYS A 386 -39.31 -25.38 31.43
CA LYS A 386 -40.24 -26.44 31.96
C LYS A 386 -41.72 -26.20 31.65
N VAL A 387 -42.12 -25.06 31.12
CA VAL A 387 -43.51 -24.73 30.76
C VAL A 387 -43.88 -25.46 29.45
N GLY A 388 -44.64 -26.55 29.51
CA GLY A 388 -45.17 -27.34 28.39
C GLY A 388 -44.52 -28.72 28.23
N ASP A 389 -45.19 -29.64 27.49
CA ASP A 389 -44.90 -31.09 27.41
C ASP A 389 -43.71 -31.50 26.52
N LYS A 390 -42.95 -30.55 25.95
CA LYS A 390 -41.79 -30.89 25.08
C LYS A 390 -40.57 -31.24 25.90
N LYS A 391 -39.92 -32.36 25.55
CA LYS A 391 -38.67 -32.79 26.13
C LYS A 391 -37.58 -31.73 25.91
N ILE A 392 -36.80 -31.46 26.96
CA ILE A 392 -35.66 -30.60 26.92
C ILE A 392 -34.40 -31.48 26.81
N ASP A 393 -33.60 -31.29 25.77
CA ASP A 393 -32.35 -31.97 25.62
C ASP A 393 -31.22 -31.02 26.10
N ILE A 394 -30.36 -31.54 26.99
CA ILE A 394 -29.22 -30.82 27.56
C ILE A 394 -27.94 -31.49 27.05
N ALA A 395 -27.13 -30.77 26.31
CA ALA A 395 -25.79 -31.17 25.91
C ALA A 395 -24.78 -30.38 26.72
N ARG A 396 -23.80 -31.07 27.29
CA ARG A 396 -22.63 -30.46 27.95
C ARG A 396 -21.46 -30.52 27.00
N TYR A 397 -20.84 -29.37 26.70
CA TYR A 397 -19.62 -29.30 25.93
C TYR A 397 -18.45 -29.64 26.82
N LYS A 398 -17.63 -30.63 26.42
CA LYS A 398 -16.39 -31.00 27.10
C LYS A 398 -15.19 -30.25 26.55
N GLY A 399 -15.28 -29.79 25.29
CA GLY A 399 -14.24 -29.02 24.64
C GLY A 399 -14.76 -28.28 23.40
N LEU A 400 -13.99 -27.32 22.92
CA LEU A 400 -14.29 -26.48 21.76
C LEU A 400 -14.48 -27.27 20.46
N GLY A 401 -13.80 -28.43 20.36
CA GLY A 401 -13.93 -29.33 19.22
C GLY A 401 -15.30 -30.02 19.07
N GLU A 402 -16.15 -29.97 20.11
CA GLU A 402 -17.53 -30.49 20.07
C GLU A 402 -18.53 -29.46 19.52
N MET A 403 -18.13 -28.20 19.41
CA MET A 403 -18.95 -27.13 18.84
C MET A 403 -18.77 -27.08 17.32
N ASN A 404 -19.84 -26.84 16.60
CA ASN A 404 -19.71 -26.53 15.18
C ASN A 404 -19.28 -25.05 14.96
N PRO A 405 -18.78 -24.67 13.77
CA PRO A 405 -18.29 -23.32 13.51
C PRO A 405 -19.31 -22.21 13.79
N GLY A 406 -20.60 -22.44 13.46
CA GLY A 406 -21.66 -21.47 13.71
C GLY A 406 -21.93 -21.27 15.20
N GLN A 407 -21.95 -22.35 15.99
CA GLN A 407 -22.12 -22.28 17.43
C GLN A 407 -20.98 -21.54 18.13
N LEU A 408 -19.75 -21.82 17.69
CA LEU A 408 -18.57 -21.12 18.24
C LEU A 408 -18.62 -19.63 17.91
N TRP A 409 -19.01 -19.26 16.69
CA TRP A 409 -19.18 -17.87 16.26
C TRP A 409 -20.26 -17.11 17.04
N GLU A 410 -21.41 -17.76 17.27
CA GLU A 410 -22.55 -17.13 17.96
C GLU A 410 -22.32 -16.92 19.48
N THR A 411 -21.41 -17.68 20.08
CA THR A 411 -21.27 -17.75 21.55
C THR A 411 -19.93 -17.26 22.07
N THR A 412 -18.96 -17.05 21.21
CA THR A 412 -17.59 -16.64 21.58
C THR A 412 -17.16 -15.45 20.76
#